data_447776b680a659ce9cbfeab181c9df1e
#
_entry.id   447776b680a659ce9cbfeab181c9df1e
#
_cell.length_a   1.000
_cell.length_b   1.000
_cell.length_c   1.000
_cell.angle_alpha   90.00
_cell.angle_beta   90.00
_cell.angle_gamma   90.00
#
_symmetry.space_group_name_H-M   'P 1'
#
loop_
_entity.id
_entity.type
_entity.pdbx_description
1 polymer ?
#
loop_
_entity_poly.entity_id
_entity_poly.type
_entity_poly.pdbx_seq_one_letter_code
_entity_poly.pdbx_strand_id
1 'polypeptide(L)' 'MDNRNKEVTATFSTHYGAMLTKKKLGDRCTLRPVPRSLSSSCGTCAVVRDSSVEELKNTAGEYLEGVFELADGRYINVL' A
#
# COMPACT_ATOMS: atom_id res chain seq x y z
N MET A 1 -14.39 8.30 15.87
CA MET A 1 -13.43 8.71 14.83
C MET A 1 -13.62 7.91 13.56
N ASP A 2 -13.78 8.60 12.47
CA ASP A 2 -14.09 7.98 11.22
C ASP A 2 -12.81 7.70 10.43
N ASN A 3 -12.57 6.43 10.09
CA ASN A 3 -11.38 6.02 9.35
C ASN A 3 -11.64 5.73 7.88
N ARG A 4 -12.83 6.08 7.39
CA ARG A 4 -13.20 5.73 6.03
C ARG A 4 -12.37 6.40 4.96
N ASN A 5 -11.74 7.54 5.27
CA ASN A 5 -10.92 8.25 4.30
C ASN A 5 -9.42 8.07 4.52
N LYS A 6 -9.07 7.15 5.39
CA LYS A 6 -7.67 6.92 5.68
C LYS A 6 -7.00 6.22 4.49
N GLU A 7 -5.87 6.75 4.07
CA GLU A 7 -5.07 6.16 3.02
C GLU A 7 -3.81 5.55 3.58
N VAL A 8 -3.43 4.43 3.01
CA VAL A 8 -2.14 3.82 3.28
C VAL A 8 -1.44 3.56 1.96
N THR A 9 -0.12 3.54 2.00
CA THR A 9 0.71 3.25 0.83
C THR A 9 1.39 1.91 1.07
N ALA A 10 1.09 0.95 0.22
CA ALA A 10 1.66 -0.39 0.33
C ALA A 10 2.77 -0.55 -0.70
N THR A 11 3.90 -1.12 -0.26
CA THR A 11 5.00 -1.45 -1.15
C THR A 11 5.13 -2.96 -1.26
N PHE A 12 5.72 -3.41 -2.36
CA PHE A 12 5.73 -4.83 -2.69
C PHE A 12 7.12 -5.28 -3.11
N SER A 13 7.41 -6.55 -2.91
CA SER A 13 8.68 -7.12 -3.33
C SER A 13 8.71 -7.34 -4.84
N THR A 14 7.56 -7.51 -5.49
CA THR A 14 7.46 -7.69 -6.93
C THR A 14 6.26 -6.92 -7.47
N HIS A 15 6.29 -6.64 -8.77
CA HIS A 15 5.19 -5.98 -9.44
C HIS A 15 3.89 -6.80 -9.38
N TYR A 16 4.03 -8.12 -9.31
CA TYR A 16 2.88 -9.00 -9.21
C TYR A 16 2.04 -8.70 -7.98
N GLY A 17 2.69 -8.40 -6.85
CA GLY A 17 1.96 -8.04 -5.63
C GLY A 17 1.11 -6.79 -5.81
N ALA A 18 1.65 -5.79 -6.51
CA ALA A 18 0.92 -4.57 -6.78
C ALA A 18 -0.31 -4.85 -7.66
N MET A 19 -0.11 -5.63 -8.71
CA MET A 19 -1.20 -5.99 -9.62
C MET A 19 -2.29 -6.78 -8.91
N LEU A 20 -1.90 -7.72 -8.07
CA LEU A 20 -2.83 -8.54 -7.30
C LEU A 20 -3.68 -7.69 -6.37
N THR A 21 -3.04 -6.73 -5.72
CA THR A 21 -3.74 -5.83 -4.81
C THR A 21 -4.75 -4.97 -5.56
N LYS A 22 -4.35 -4.44 -6.71
CA LYS A 22 -5.26 -3.65 -7.54
C LYS A 22 -6.46 -4.49 -7.99
N LYS A 23 -6.20 -5.71 -8.39
CA LYS A 23 -7.27 -6.59 -8.86
C LYS A 23 -8.29 -6.88 -7.75
N LYS A 24 -7.82 -7.11 -6.54
CA LYS A 24 -8.70 -7.48 -5.44
C LYS A 24 -9.42 -6.30 -4.81
N LEU A 25 -8.76 -5.15 -4.73
CA LEU A 25 -9.33 -3.98 -4.05
C LEU A 25 -10.02 -3.00 -5.00
N GLY A 26 -9.77 -3.13 -6.30
CA GLY A 26 -10.48 -2.34 -7.29
C GLY A 26 -10.32 -0.84 -7.11
N ASP A 27 -11.43 -0.13 -7.02
CA ASP A 27 -11.44 1.33 -6.97
C ASP A 27 -10.81 1.91 -5.72
N ARG A 28 -10.63 1.11 -4.67
CA ARG A 28 -9.97 1.56 -3.45
C ARG A 28 -8.46 1.62 -3.61
N CYS A 29 -7.93 1.07 -4.68
CA CYS A 29 -6.49 0.94 -4.89
C CYS A 29 -6.07 1.69 -6.15
N THR A 30 -5.05 2.54 -6.01
CA THR A 30 -4.45 3.25 -7.13
C THR A 30 -2.97 2.89 -7.17
N LEU A 31 -2.49 2.38 -8.30
CA LEU A 31 -1.07 2.07 -8.46
C LEU A 31 -0.32 3.33 -8.86
N ARG A 32 0.85 3.54 -8.26
CA ARG A 32 1.67 4.72 -8.49
C ARG A 32 3.16 4.35 -8.40
N PRO A 33 4.03 5.17 -8.97
CA PRO A 33 5.46 4.99 -8.73
C PRO A 33 5.77 5.20 -7.25
N VAL A 34 6.75 4.46 -6.74
CA VAL A 34 7.15 4.61 -5.34
C VAL A 34 7.76 5.99 -5.12
N PRO A 35 7.30 6.75 -4.11
CA PRO A 35 7.87 8.05 -3.80
C PRO A 35 9.36 7.94 -3.45
N ARG A 36 10.10 9.03 -3.66
CA ARG A 36 11.53 9.06 -3.36
C ARG A 36 11.84 8.77 -1.90
N SER A 37 10.94 9.16 -1.00
CA SER A 37 11.15 8.97 0.44
C SER A 37 10.93 7.53 0.87
N LEU A 38 10.45 6.68 -0.02
CA LEU A 38 10.27 5.26 0.26
C LEU A 38 11.18 4.44 -0.63
N SER A 39 11.50 3.23 -0.19
CA SER A 39 12.24 2.26 -0.98
C SER A 39 11.34 1.07 -1.24
N SER A 40 11.46 0.51 -2.42
CA SER A 40 10.72 -0.70 -2.76
C SER A 40 11.47 -1.47 -3.82
N SER A 41 11.40 -2.78 -3.72
CA SER A 41 12.07 -3.66 -4.68
C SER A 41 11.47 -3.56 -6.06
N CYS A 42 10.19 -3.25 -6.18
CA CYS A 42 9.54 -3.29 -7.50
C CYS A 42 9.27 -1.92 -8.13
N GLY A 43 9.46 -0.85 -7.39
CA GLY A 43 9.27 0.50 -7.94
C GLY A 43 7.82 0.93 -8.11
N THR A 44 6.85 0.08 -7.81
CA THR A 44 5.43 0.40 -7.88
C THR A 44 4.81 0.20 -6.52
N CYS A 45 4.01 1.17 -6.08
CA CYS A 45 3.28 1.06 -4.82
C CYS A 45 1.78 1.17 -5.09
N ALA A 46 0.99 0.80 -4.08
CA ALA A 46 -0.46 0.93 -4.13
C ALA A 46 -0.90 1.89 -3.05
N VAL A 47 -1.66 2.91 -3.45
CA VAL A 47 -2.31 3.80 -2.50
C VAL A 47 -3.72 3.26 -2.31
N VAL A 48 -4.05 2.86 -1.09
CA VAL A 48 -5.29 2.16 -0.80
C VAL A 48 -6.08 2.93 0.23
N ARG A 49 -7.38 3.08 -0.03
CA ARG A 49 -8.30 3.76 0.88
C ARG A 49 -9.15 2.75 1.63
N ASP A 50 -9.51 3.11 2.84
CA ASP A 50 -10.45 2.33 3.67
C ASP A 50 -9.99 0.89 3.85
N SER A 51 -8.68 0.71 4.03
CA SER A 51 -8.11 -0.62 4.19
C SER A 51 -7.27 -0.68 5.46
N SER A 52 -7.10 -1.87 5.97
CA SER A 52 -6.28 -2.13 7.14
C SER A 52 -5.01 -2.88 6.74
N VAL A 53 -4.02 -2.87 7.63
CA VAL A 53 -2.82 -3.68 7.43
C VAL A 53 -3.21 -5.15 7.28
N GLU A 54 -4.17 -5.59 8.08
CA GLU A 54 -4.62 -6.99 8.03
C GLU A 54 -5.17 -7.35 6.66
N GLU A 55 -5.98 -6.48 6.09
CA GLU A 55 -6.55 -6.72 4.77
C GLU A 55 -5.44 -6.78 3.71
N LEU A 56 -4.45 -5.90 3.82
CA LEU A 56 -3.34 -5.90 2.87
C LEU A 56 -2.49 -7.14 2.99
N LYS A 57 -2.27 -7.63 4.21
CA LYS A 57 -1.55 -8.89 4.41
C LYS A 57 -2.29 -10.05 3.76
N ASN A 58 -3.60 -10.08 3.89
CA ASN A 58 -4.41 -11.15 3.30
C ASN A 58 -4.49 -11.03 1.78
N THR A 59 -4.40 -9.80 1.26
CA THR A 59 -4.53 -9.56 -0.18
C THR A 59 -3.24 -9.84 -0.93
N ALA A 60 -2.12 -9.31 -0.44
CA ALA A 60 -0.84 -9.41 -1.13
C ALA A 60 0.06 -10.53 -0.59
N GLY A 61 -0.22 -11.00 0.63
CA GLY A 61 0.52 -12.11 1.22
C GLY A 61 2.00 -11.82 1.30
N GLU A 62 2.81 -12.77 0.83
CA GLU A 62 4.26 -12.68 0.91
C GLU A 62 4.85 -11.57 0.05
N TYR A 63 4.07 -11.01 -0.87
CA TYR A 63 4.55 -9.93 -1.74
C TYR A 63 4.48 -8.57 -1.06
N LEU A 64 3.81 -8.47 0.07
CA LEU A 64 3.71 -7.21 0.79
C LEU A 64 5.03 -6.91 1.50
N GLU A 65 5.64 -5.78 1.15
CA GLU A 65 6.94 -5.40 1.67
C GLU A 65 6.83 -4.38 2.80
N GLY A 66 5.91 -3.43 2.67
CA GLY A 66 5.69 -2.42 3.69
C GLY A 66 4.33 -1.78 3.53
N VAL A 67 3.84 -1.20 4.62
CA VAL A 67 2.61 -0.41 4.62
C VAL A 67 2.92 0.87 5.38
N PHE A 68 2.60 2.00 4.79
CA PHE A 68 2.96 3.30 5.34
C PHE A 68 1.76 4.21 5.41
N GLU A 69 1.71 5.01 6.47
CA GLU A 69 0.76 6.12 6.60
C GLU A 69 1.52 7.41 6.41
N LEU A 70 0.90 8.35 5.71
CA LEU A 70 1.48 9.67 5.53
C LEU A 70 0.98 10.59 6.64
N ALA A 71 1.90 11.11 7.44
CA ALA A 71 1.58 12.01 8.54
C ALA A 71 2.60 13.14 8.57
N ASP A 72 2.12 14.39 8.49
CA ASP A 72 2.98 15.58 8.53
C ASP A 72 4.10 15.53 7.51
N GLY A 73 3.77 15.05 6.30
CA GLY A 73 4.75 14.97 5.22
C GLY A 73 5.72 13.81 5.32
N ARG A 74 5.51 12.92 6.27
CA ARG A 74 6.39 11.77 6.45
C ARG A 74 5.62 10.47 6.30
N TYR A 75 6.28 9.47 5.75
CA TYR A 75 5.73 8.12 5.69
C TYR A 75 6.13 7.35 6.94
N ILE A 76 5.16 6.82 7.63
CA ILE A 76 5.37 6.06 8.87
C ILE A 76 5.01 4.61 8.59
N ASN A 77 5.98 3.72 8.81
CA ASN A 77 5.75 2.29 8.61
C ASN A 77 4.81 1.75 9.68
N VAL A 78 3.70 1.14 9.26
CA VAL A 78 2.71 0.58 10.18
C VAL A 78 2.55 -0.94 10.02
N LEU A 79 3.42 -1.56 9.22
CA LEU A 79 3.36 -3.01 9.03
C LEU A 79 3.96 -3.78 10.24
#